data_50605cb1aa990c6f39008c8685776c91
#
_entry.id   50605cb1aa990c6f39008c8685776c91
#
_cell.length_a   1.000
_cell.length_b   1.000
_cell.length_c   1.000
_cell.angle_alpha   90.00
_cell.angle_beta   90.00
_cell.angle_gamma   90.00
#
_symmetry.space_group_name_H-M   'P 1'
#
loop_
_entity.id
_entity.type
_entity.pdbx_description
1 polymer ?
#
loop_
_entity_poly.entity_id
_entity_poly.type
_entity_poly.pdbx_seq_one_letter_code
_entity_poly.pdbx_strand_id
1 'polypeptide(L)'
;MLLVFAPAVFAAGTHRVGMVERLNVTPEEFSSMVANSEHVVMMANNPVRPEFFFYRSMSQMIMALNAGEIDEILMPEDVSEYFLNANIDYTVNCVVMTPKDPFLLSFGFNSDHKELCESFDKAIVEMKRDGTLITLQGKYILGVNTAVMEERVITDPDLQQITPVTFRKFDGAPEIKVAVTGDMPPIDYIAPDGSAQGFNAAILAEIAGRLGLNVKLLNIESGARASMLSSGRADVVFWFEHKRAGGTKHDVPDGVILSEPYYQFDTFYHLKPTK
;
A
#
# COMPACT_ATOMS: atom_id res chain seq x y z
N MET A 1 22.34 36.17 -42.57
CA MET A 1 21.03 35.50 -42.48
C MET A 1 21.16 34.47 -41.40
N LEU A 2 20.79 34.82 -40.16
CA LEU A 2 20.86 33.91 -39.00
C LEU A 2 19.59 33.08 -38.99
N LEU A 3 19.73 31.79 -39.20
CA LEU A 3 18.66 30.83 -38.98
C LEU A 3 18.49 30.60 -37.47
N VAL A 4 17.46 31.20 -36.89
CA VAL A 4 17.01 30.91 -35.52
C VAL A 4 16.24 29.62 -35.59
N PHE A 5 16.85 28.53 -35.13
CA PHE A 5 16.14 27.30 -34.84
C PHE A 5 15.27 27.55 -33.60
N ALA A 6 13.97 27.67 -33.80
CA ALA A 6 13.01 27.57 -32.71
C ALA A 6 13.10 26.13 -32.16
N PRO A 7 13.22 25.92 -30.83
CA PRO A 7 13.12 24.60 -30.27
C PRO A 7 11.74 24.05 -30.61
N ALA A 8 11.69 22.90 -31.26
CA ALA A 8 10.46 22.15 -31.45
C ALA A 8 9.91 21.83 -30.05
N VAL A 9 8.83 22.51 -29.67
CA VAL A 9 8.04 22.14 -28.50
C VAL A 9 7.34 20.86 -28.90
N PHE A 10 7.95 19.73 -28.61
CA PHE A 10 7.24 18.45 -28.60
C PHE A 10 6.17 18.62 -27.52
N ALA A 11 4.92 18.54 -27.91
CA ALA A 11 3.83 18.36 -26.97
C ALA A 11 4.12 17.06 -26.21
N ALA A 12 4.59 17.19 -24.97
CA ALA A 12 4.79 16.05 -24.09
C ALA A 12 3.40 15.43 -23.91
N GLY A 13 3.20 14.21 -24.41
CA GLY A 13 1.97 13.47 -24.19
C GLY A 13 1.76 13.33 -22.70
N THR A 14 0.53 13.50 -22.23
CA THR A 14 0.17 13.22 -20.84
C THR A 14 0.22 11.71 -20.66
N HIS A 15 0.95 11.26 -19.64
CA HIS A 15 1.04 9.85 -19.29
C HIS A 15 0.13 9.58 -18.09
N ARG A 16 -0.89 8.74 -18.28
CA ARG A 16 -1.94 8.49 -17.31
C ARG A 16 -1.52 7.35 -16.38
N VAL A 17 -1.38 7.66 -15.09
CA VAL A 17 -0.90 6.71 -14.07
C VAL A 17 -1.99 6.49 -13.02
N GLY A 18 -2.44 5.24 -12.85
CA GLY A 18 -3.36 4.84 -11.80
C GLY A 18 -2.63 4.55 -10.49
N MET A 19 -3.25 4.93 -9.38
CA MET A 19 -2.82 4.55 -8.03
C MET A 19 -4.02 4.42 -7.09
N VAL A 20 -3.82 3.78 -5.94
CA VAL A 20 -4.86 3.67 -4.91
C VAL A 20 -5.15 5.03 -4.31
N GLU A 21 -6.44 5.30 -4.04
CA GLU A 21 -6.95 6.56 -3.53
C GLU A 21 -6.25 7.01 -2.25
N ARG A 22 -5.86 8.28 -2.23
CA ARG A 22 -5.34 8.99 -1.07
C ARG A 22 -6.45 9.82 -0.44
N LEU A 23 -6.35 10.09 0.87
CA LEU A 23 -7.44 10.70 1.63
C LEU A 23 -7.40 12.24 1.68
N ASN A 24 -6.20 12.83 1.68
CA ASN A 24 -6.00 14.27 1.88
C ASN A 24 -5.38 15.00 0.70
N VAL A 25 -5.25 14.33 -0.42
CA VAL A 25 -4.61 14.86 -1.64
C VAL A 25 -5.49 14.51 -2.82
N THR A 26 -5.80 15.47 -3.67
CA THR A 26 -6.48 15.18 -4.96
C THR A 26 -5.49 14.65 -6.00
N PRO A 27 -5.95 13.97 -7.07
CA PRO A 27 -5.09 13.55 -8.18
C PRO A 27 -4.30 14.72 -8.80
N GLU A 28 -4.93 15.88 -8.94
CA GLU A 28 -4.32 17.09 -9.51
C GLU A 28 -3.24 17.66 -8.58
N GLU A 29 -3.52 17.72 -7.27
CA GLU A 29 -2.53 18.13 -6.26
C GLU A 29 -1.33 17.18 -6.27
N PHE A 30 -1.57 15.86 -6.27
CA PHE A 30 -0.51 14.85 -6.30
C PHE A 30 0.32 14.94 -7.58
N SER A 31 -0.31 15.07 -8.75
CA SER A 31 0.36 15.28 -10.03
C SER A 31 1.24 16.52 -10.01
N SER A 32 0.76 17.60 -9.42
CA SER A 32 1.51 18.87 -9.27
C SER A 32 2.70 18.70 -8.32
N MET A 33 2.54 17.97 -7.22
CA MET A 33 3.63 17.68 -6.27
C MET A 33 4.74 16.87 -6.94
N VAL A 34 4.39 15.83 -7.69
CA VAL A 34 5.37 15.00 -8.41
C VAL A 34 6.06 15.80 -9.51
N ALA A 35 5.33 16.62 -10.27
CA ALA A 35 5.90 17.46 -11.34
C ALA A 35 6.90 18.51 -10.81
N ASN A 36 6.72 18.98 -9.56
CA ASN A 36 7.58 19.94 -8.90
C ASN A 36 8.69 19.30 -8.04
N SER A 37 8.71 17.96 -7.91
CA SER A 37 9.77 17.25 -7.20
C SER A 37 11.01 17.12 -8.10
N GLU A 38 12.20 17.04 -7.48
CA GLU A 38 13.45 16.70 -8.21
C GLU A 38 13.44 15.27 -8.77
N HIS A 39 12.43 14.49 -8.40
CA HIS A 39 12.19 13.13 -8.87
C HIS A 39 11.35 13.17 -10.16
N VAL A 40 11.90 13.78 -11.21
CA VAL A 40 11.33 13.64 -12.55
C VAL A 40 11.48 12.18 -12.93
N VAL A 41 10.35 11.51 -13.07
CA VAL A 41 10.32 10.14 -13.61
C VAL A 41 10.91 10.19 -15.02
N MET A 42 12.15 9.78 -15.17
CA MET A 42 12.80 9.64 -16.46
C MET A 42 12.28 8.37 -17.11
N MET A 43 11.12 8.46 -17.74
CA MET A 43 10.58 7.37 -18.54
C MET A 43 11.31 7.35 -19.88
N ALA A 44 12.07 6.28 -20.12
CA ALA A 44 12.63 5.88 -21.40
C ALA A 44 13.02 7.03 -22.35
N ASN A 45 13.96 7.88 -21.94
CA ASN A 45 14.54 8.97 -22.75
C ASN A 45 13.60 10.14 -23.14
N ASN A 46 12.36 10.19 -22.67
CA ASN A 46 11.46 11.33 -22.85
C ASN A 46 10.91 11.80 -21.51
N PRO A 47 11.00 13.09 -21.16
CA PRO A 47 10.35 13.63 -19.98
C PRO A 47 8.83 13.67 -20.22
N VAL A 48 8.14 12.64 -19.76
CA VAL A 48 6.67 12.58 -19.78
C VAL A 48 6.17 13.07 -18.43
N ARG A 49 5.16 13.96 -18.44
CA ARG A 49 4.51 14.39 -17.20
C ARG A 49 3.45 13.36 -16.81
N PRO A 50 3.57 12.70 -15.65
CA PRO A 50 2.53 11.83 -15.17
C PRO A 50 1.31 12.64 -14.74
N GLU A 51 0.13 12.18 -15.13
CA GLU A 51 -1.17 12.61 -14.61
C GLU A 51 -1.73 11.44 -13.81
N PHE A 52 -1.98 11.64 -12.51
CA PHE A 52 -2.41 10.58 -11.63
C PHE A 52 -3.93 10.49 -11.54
N PHE A 53 -4.41 9.24 -11.50
CA PHE A 53 -5.82 8.88 -11.34
C PHE A 53 -5.97 7.98 -10.13
N PHE A 54 -6.89 8.32 -9.22
CA PHE A 54 -7.10 7.57 -7.99
C PHE A 54 -8.24 6.56 -8.13
N TYR A 55 -7.98 5.36 -7.65
CA TYR A 55 -8.93 4.24 -7.65
C TYR A 55 -9.19 3.76 -6.25
N ARG A 56 -10.45 3.37 -5.97
CA ARG A 56 -10.87 2.91 -4.65
C ARG A 56 -10.36 1.51 -4.30
N SER A 57 -9.96 0.74 -5.31
CA SER A 57 -9.41 -0.60 -5.14
C SER A 57 -8.40 -0.93 -6.23
N MET A 58 -7.50 -1.89 -5.94
CA MET A 58 -6.57 -2.42 -6.92
C MET A 58 -7.30 -3.04 -8.13
N SER A 59 -8.42 -3.73 -7.89
CA SER A 59 -9.20 -4.34 -8.97
C SER A 59 -9.75 -3.30 -9.95
N GLN A 60 -10.28 -2.17 -9.46
CA GLN A 60 -10.75 -1.08 -10.34
C GLN A 60 -9.60 -0.47 -11.15
N MET A 61 -8.44 -0.28 -10.51
CA MET A 61 -7.23 0.24 -11.17
C MET A 61 -6.76 -0.69 -12.30
N ILE A 62 -6.71 -2.00 -12.07
CA ILE A 62 -6.35 -3.00 -13.08
C ILE A 62 -7.37 -3.04 -14.22
N MET A 63 -8.66 -2.92 -13.92
CA MET A 63 -9.71 -2.84 -14.96
C MET A 63 -9.52 -1.61 -15.85
N ALA A 64 -9.22 -0.45 -15.28
CA ALA A 64 -8.96 0.78 -16.04
C ALA A 64 -7.70 0.65 -16.92
N LEU A 65 -6.64 0.01 -16.41
CA LEU A 65 -5.43 -0.29 -17.17
C LEU A 65 -5.73 -1.19 -18.37
N ASN A 66 -6.49 -2.26 -18.15
CA ASN A 66 -6.86 -3.21 -19.22
C ASN A 66 -7.83 -2.60 -20.26
N ALA A 67 -8.65 -1.63 -19.84
CA ALA A 67 -9.52 -0.87 -20.74
C ALA A 67 -8.78 0.23 -21.53
N GLY A 68 -7.51 0.50 -21.21
CA GLY A 68 -6.73 1.59 -21.83
C GLY A 68 -7.16 2.98 -21.34
N GLU A 69 -7.87 3.07 -20.21
CA GLU A 69 -8.25 4.34 -19.58
C GLU A 69 -7.04 5.01 -18.91
N ILE A 70 -6.07 4.21 -18.45
CA ILE A 70 -4.76 4.61 -17.97
C ILE A 70 -3.67 3.82 -18.67
N ASP A 71 -2.45 4.35 -18.66
CA ASP A 71 -1.30 3.78 -19.39
C ASP A 71 -0.45 2.89 -18.48
N GLU A 72 -0.43 3.18 -17.18
CA GLU A 72 0.34 2.49 -16.16
C GLU A 72 -0.36 2.50 -14.80
N ILE A 73 0.10 1.62 -13.92
CA ILE A 73 -0.24 1.65 -12.48
C ILE A 73 1.02 1.79 -11.65
N LEU A 74 0.92 2.60 -10.58
CA LEU A 74 2.00 2.81 -9.61
C LEU A 74 1.69 2.02 -8.34
N MET A 75 2.59 1.08 -8.00
CA MET A 75 2.45 0.24 -6.81
C MET A 75 3.79 0.11 -6.07
N PRO A 76 3.76 -0.12 -4.73
CA PRO A 76 4.96 -0.49 -3.99
C PRO A 76 5.62 -1.76 -4.55
N GLU A 77 6.94 -1.86 -4.41
CA GLU A 77 7.75 -2.97 -4.93
C GLU A 77 7.20 -4.35 -4.55
N ASP A 78 6.96 -4.60 -3.27
CA ASP A 78 6.50 -5.92 -2.80
C ASP A 78 5.16 -6.34 -3.40
N VAL A 79 4.23 -5.39 -3.56
CA VAL A 79 2.92 -5.61 -4.21
C VAL A 79 3.10 -5.82 -5.70
N SER A 80 4.01 -5.04 -6.32
CA SER A 80 4.34 -5.16 -7.73
C SER A 80 4.97 -6.50 -8.07
N GLU A 81 5.90 -6.98 -7.25
CA GLU A 81 6.54 -8.29 -7.42
C GLU A 81 5.52 -9.42 -7.34
N TYR A 82 4.65 -9.39 -6.33
CA TYR A 82 3.57 -10.36 -6.23
C TYR A 82 2.69 -10.36 -7.48
N PHE A 83 2.26 -9.16 -7.91
CA PHE A 83 1.40 -9.00 -9.08
C PHE A 83 2.06 -9.48 -10.37
N LEU A 84 3.32 -9.12 -10.61
CA LEU A 84 4.09 -9.54 -11.78
C LEU A 84 4.35 -11.05 -11.78
N ASN A 85 4.62 -11.61 -10.62
CA ASN A 85 4.82 -13.06 -10.47
C ASN A 85 3.54 -13.85 -10.75
N ALA A 86 2.38 -13.31 -10.43
CA ALA A 86 1.09 -13.92 -10.73
C ALA A 86 0.59 -13.66 -12.17
N ASN A 87 1.10 -12.62 -12.86
CA ASN A 87 0.55 -12.15 -14.14
C ASN A 87 1.64 -11.86 -15.16
N ILE A 88 1.74 -12.69 -16.19
CA ILE A 88 2.75 -12.56 -17.27
C ILE A 88 2.45 -11.44 -18.29
N ASP A 89 1.25 -10.90 -18.27
CA ASP A 89 0.79 -9.90 -19.25
C ASP A 89 1.23 -8.47 -18.90
N TYR A 90 2.02 -8.31 -17.82
CA TYR A 90 2.50 -7.01 -17.36
C TYR A 90 4.02 -6.99 -17.20
N THR A 91 4.59 -5.79 -17.30
CA THR A 91 6.02 -5.56 -17.15
C THR A 91 6.30 -4.26 -16.42
N VAL A 92 7.48 -4.16 -15.81
CA VAL A 92 7.99 -2.92 -15.21
C VAL A 92 8.40 -1.96 -16.33
N ASN A 93 7.82 -0.76 -16.33
CA ASN A 93 8.22 0.31 -17.23
C ASN A 93 9.27 1.22 -16.57
N CYS A 94 9.07 1.56 -15.30
CA CYS A 94 9.94 2.45 -14.55
C CYS A 94 9.99 2.05 -13.07
N VAL A 95 11.13 2.28 -12.44
CA VAL A 95 11.33 2.12 -10.98
C VAL A 95 11.58 3.48 -10.38
N VAL A 96 10.83 3.82 -9.33
CA VAL A 96 11.00 5.04 -8.55
C VAL A 96 11.53 4.67 -7.17
N MET A 97 12.67 5.22 -6.79
CA MET A 97 13.29 4.97 -5.50
C MET A 97 13.24 6.23 -4.63
N THR A 98 12.80 6.09 -3.39
CA THR A 98 12.70 7.17 -2.40
C THR A 98 13.44 6.85 -1.09
N PRO A 99 14.72 6.37 -1.13
CA PRO A 99 15.41 5.87 0.07
C PRO A 99 15.67 6.94 1.12
N LYS A 100 15.73 8.22 0.72
CA LYS A 100 15.88 9.36 1.65
C LYS A 100 14.57 9.79 2.27
N ASP A 101 13.46 9.35 1.69
CA ASP A 101 12.11 9.72 2.07
C ASP A 101 11.14 8.55 1.85
N PRO A 102 11.33 7.39 2.56
CA PRO A 102 10.52 6.21 2.39
C PRO A 102 9.09 6.45 2.88
N PHE A 103 8.12 5.77 2.28
CA PHE A 103 6.74 5.74 2.77
C PHE A 103 6.66 4.85 4.00
N LEU A 104 6.40 5.44 5.17
CA LEU A 104 6.27 4.71 6.42
C LEU A 104 4.79 4.40 6.66
N LEU A 105 4.46 3.14 6.88
CA LEU A 105 3.09 2.69 7.16
C LEU A 105 2.83 2.55 8.64
N SER A 106 1.69 3.10 9.07
CA SER A 106 1.18 3.06 10.45
C SER A 106 -0.27 2.62 10.49
N PHE A 107 -0.72 2.15 11.65
CA PHE A 107 -2.13 2.06 11.96
C PHE A 107 -2.68 3.45 12.27
N GLY A 108 -3.92 3.71 11.83
CA GLY A 108 -4.66 4.90 12.19
C GLY A 108 -5.68 4.60 13.28
N PHE A 109 -5.85 5.55 14.20
CA PHE A 109 -6.82 5.51 15.29
C PHE A 109 -7.59 6.83 15.34
N ASN A 110 -8.82 6.80 15.85
CA ASN A 110 -9.45 8.03 16.28
C ASN A 110 -8.68 8.60 17.49
N SER A 111 -8.55 9.92 17.57
CA SER A 111 -7.85 10.61 18.67
C SER A 111 -8.38 10.24 20.07
N ASP A 112 -9.63 9.80 20.17
CA ASP A 112 -10.24 9.32 21.44
C ASP A 112 -9.69 7.95 21.88
N HIS A 113 -9.05 7.20 20.97
CA HIS A 113 -8.45 5.89 21.24
C HIS A 113 -6.93 5.96 21.50
N LYS A 114 -6.46 7.03 22.13
CA LYS A 114 -5.03 7.27 22.41
C LYS A 114 -4.38 6.13 23.18
N GLU A 115 -5.01 5.60 24.22
CA GLU A 115 -4.48 4.50 25.03
C GLU A 115 -4.29 3.21 24.21
N LEU A 116 -5.20 2.93 23.28
CA LEU A 116 -5.08 1.80 22.37
C LEU A 116 -3.91 2.01 21.40
N CYS A 117 -3.77 3.21 20.84
CA CYS A 117 -2.65 3.58 19.98
C CYS A 117 -1.30 3.40 20.71
N GLU A 118 -1.15 3.92 21.94
CA GLU A 118 0.05 3.75 22.76
C GLU A 118 0.37 2.27 23.09
N SER A 119 -0.67 1.44 23.20
CA SER A 119 -0.50 0.01 23.41
C SER A 119 0.03 -0.70 22.15
N PHE A 120 -0.46 -0.30 20.97
CA PHE A 120 0.06 -0.76 19.68
C PHE A 120 1.51 -0.32 19.49
N ASP A 121 1.85 0.94 19.84
CA ASP A 121 3.24 1.46 19.77
C ASP A 121 4.20 0.59 20.56
N LYS A 122 3.86 0.28 21.81
CA LYS A 122 4.66 -0.59 22.66
C LYS A 122 4.87 -1.96 22.04
N ALA A 123 3.79 -2.57 21.53
CA ALA A 123 3.87 -3.87 20.88
C ALA A 123 4.74 -3.83 19.61
N ILE A 124 4.61 -2.79 18.76
CA ILE A 124 5.43 -2.62 17.55
C ILE A 124 6.92 -2.45 17.93
N VAL A 125 7.23 -1.60 18.91
CA VAL A 125 8.61 -1.41 19.40
C VAL A 125 9.19 -2.72 19.94
N GLU A 126 8.41 -3.50 20.69
CA GLU A 126 8.83 -4.82 21.15
C GLU A 126 9.09 -5.79 20.01
N MET A 127 8.20 -5.84 19.00
CA MET A 127 8.35 -6.69 17.81
C MET A 127 9.58 -6.30 16.97
N LYS A 128 9.93 -5.02 16.90
CA LYS A 128 11.18 -4.55 16.29
C LYS A 128 12.40 -5.05 17.09
N ARG A 129 12.35 -4.96 18.41
CA ARG A 129 13.47 -5.31 19.28
C ARG A 129 13.72 -6.82 19.35
N ASP A 130 12.70 -7.64 19.38
CA ASP A 130 12.81 -9.11 19.53
C ASP A 130 12.91 -9.84 18.19
N GLY A 131 12.88 -9.11 17.07
CA GLY A 131 13.00 -9.67 15.72
C GLY A 131 11.71 -10.28 15.15
N THR A 132 10.59 -10.19 15.88
CA THR A 132 9.30 -10.71 15.38
C THR A 132 8.89 -10.03 14.09
N LEU A 133 9.04 -8.69 14.02
CA LEU A 133 8.62 -7.93 12.83
C LEU A 133 9.35 -8.37 11.56
N ILE A 134 10.68 -8.50 11.62
CA ILE A 134 11.48 -8.94 10.47
C ILE A 134 11.17 -10.41 10.09
N THR A 135 10.85 -11.24 11.08
CA THR A 135 10.42 -12.64 10.83
C THR A 135 9.10 -12.68 10.07
N LEU A 136 8.14 -11.83 10.45
CA LEU A 136 6.86 -11.71 9.74
C LEU A 136 7.04 -11.18 8.32
N GLN A 137 7.91 -10.18 8.11
CA GLN A 137 8.26 -9.69 6.78
C GLN A 137 8.83 -10.81 5.90
N GLY A 138 9.81 -11.54 6.43
CA GLY A 138 10.41 -12.68 5.74
C GLY A 138 9.39 -13.74 5.34
N LYS A 139 8.44 -14.06 6.23
CA LYS A 139 7.42 -15.07 5.96
C LYS A 139 6.32 -14.62 4.99
N TYR A 140 5.74 -13.44 5.24
CA TYR A 140 4.51 -13.01 4.59
C TYR A 140 4.72 -12.11 3.36
N ILE A 141 5.93 -11.62 3.14
CA ILE A 141 6.30 -10.84 1.94
C ILE A 141 7.29 -11.63 1.10
N LEU A 142 8.54 -11.78 1.56
CA LEU A 142 9.59 -12.43 0.77
C LEU A 142 9.27 -13.89 0.45
N GLY A 143 8.79 -14.65 1.44
CA GLY A 143 8.43 -16.06 1.26
C GLY A 143 7.26 -16.23 0.29
N VAL A 144 6.27 -15.36 0.34
CA VAL A 144 5.11 -15.38 -0.56
C VAL A 144 5.54 -15.01 -1.98
N ASN A 145 6.31 -13.93 -2.18
CA ASN A 145 6.78 -13.52 -3.49
C ASN A 145 7.67 -14.60 -4.13
N THR A 146 8.54 -15.25 -3.34
CA THR A 146 9.36 -16.37 -3.81
C THR A 146 8.50 -17.57 -4.21
N ALA A 147 7.51 -17.95 -3.40
CA ALA A 147 6.62 -19.07 -3.70
C ALA A 147 5.81 -18.83 -4.99
N VAL A 148 5.24 -17.65 -5.16
CA VAL A 148 4.51 -17.29 -6.39
C VAL A 148 5.42 -17.31 -7.62
N MET A 149 6.67 -16.87 -7.49
CA MET A 149 7.66 -16.92 -8.57
C MET A 149 8.03 -18.38 -8.92
N GLU A 150 8.25 -19.24 -7.93
CA GLU A 150 8.58 -20.66 -8.15
C GLU A 150 7.42 -21.41 -8.79
N GLU A 151 6.19 -21.10 -8.44
CA GLU A 151 5.00 -21.72 -8.99
C GLU A 151 4.82 -21.46 -10.50
N ARG A 152 5.21 -20.30 -10.99
CA ARG A 152 5.26 -20.04 -12.46
C ARG A 152 6.12 -21.06 -13.21
N VAL A 153 7.09 -21.64 -12.52
CA VAL A 153 7.99 -22.69 -13.09
C VAL A 153 7.37 -24.08 -12.93
N ILE A 154 6.55 -24.32 -11.91
CA ILE A 154 6.12 -25.68 -11.48
C ILE A 154 4.66 -25.99 -11.87
N THR A 155 3.85 -25.04 -12.29
CA THR A 155 2.46 -25.24 -12.74
C THR A 155 1.52 -25.93 -11.75
N ASP A 156 1.71 -25.77 -10.44
CA ASP A 156 0.82 -26.32 -9.42
C ASP A 156 -0.13 -25.24 -8.88
N PRO A 157 -1.44 -25.28 -9.24
CA PRO A 157 -2.39 -24.25 -8.85
C PRO A 157 -2.70 -24.19 -7.35
N ASP A 158 -2.30 -25.19 -6.56
CA ASP A 158 -2.57 -25.24 -5.12
C ASP A 158 -1.54 -24.50 -4.27
N LEU A 159 -0.40 -24.07 -4.85
CA LEU A 159 0.66 -23.36 -4.13
C LEU A 159 0.45 -21.84 -3.99
N GLN A 160 -0.54 -21.25 -4.69
CA GLN A 160 -0.84 -19.79 -4.64
C GLN A 160 -1.46 -19.33 -3.31
N GLN A 161 -1.45 -20.15 -2.29
CA GLN A 161 -2.08 -19.76 -1.03
C GLN A 161 -1.14 -18.89 -0.19
N ILE A 162 -1.39 -17.60 -0.21
CA ILE A 162 -0.93 -16.72 0.86
C ILE A 162 -1.40 -17.35 2.17
N THR A 163 -0.48 -17.64 3.09
CA THR A 163 -0.79 -18.36 4.32
C THR A 163 -1.88 -17.64 5.12
N PRO A 164 -3.03 -18.28 5.41
CA PRO A 164 -4.06 -17.68 6.25
C PRO A 164 -3.53 -17.31 7.63
N VAL A 165 -4.00 -16.19 8.15
CA VAL A 165 -3.66 -15.72 9.49
C VAL A 165 -4.80 -16.03 10.45
N THR A 166 -4.48 -16.69 11.55
CA THR A 166 -5.45 -17.01 12.60
C THR A 166 -5.29 -16.06 13.78
N PHE A 167 -6.38 -15.41 14.16
CA PHE A 167 -6.45 -14.60 15.37
C PHE A 167 -6.77 -15.46 16.58
N ARG A 168 -6.00 -15.31 17.66
CA ARG A 168 -6.33 -15.96 18.94
C ARG A 168 -7.66 -15.43 19.46
N LYS A 169 -8.41 -16.29 20.13
CA LYS A 169 -9.62 -15.91 20.89
C LYS A 169 -9.30 -15.93 22.37
N PHE A 170 -9.72 -14.88 23.05
CA PHE A 170 -9.55 -14.69 24.49
C PHE A 170 -10.95 -14.53 25.13
N ASP A 171 -11.34 -15.48 25.97
CA ASP A 171 -12.66 -15.47 26.61
C ASP A 171 -12.85 -14.23 27.49
N GLY A 172 -13.92 -13.47 27.23
CA GLY A 172 -14.25 -12.26 27.97
C GLY A 172 -13.34 -11.05 27.70
N ALA A 173 -12.37 -11.17 26.80
CA ALA A 173 -11.49 -10.04 26.45
C ALA A 173 -12.19 -9.01 25.55
N PRO A 174 -11.72 -7.75 25.57
CA PRO A 174 -12.22 -6.71 24.69
C PRO A 174 -12.05 -7.11 23.20
N GLU A 175 -13.05 -6.74 22.38
CA GLU A 175 -12.98 -6.88 20.93
C GLU A 175 -12.72 -5.52 20.29
N ILE A 176 -11.68 -5.44 19.43
CA ILE A 176 -11.41 -4.28 18.61
C ILE A 176 -11.90 -4.53 17.17
N LYS A 177 -12.46 -3.50 16.55
CA LYS A 177 -12.88 -3.49 15.15
C LYS A 177 -11.79 -2.87 14.30
N VAL A 178 -11.23 -3.65 13.38
CA VAL A 178 -10.13 -3.22 12.52
C VAL A 178 -10.58 -3.19 11.07
N ALA A 179 -10.56 -2.02 10.46
CA ALA A 179 -10.90 -1.88 9.05
C ALA A 179 -9.68 -2.11 8.16
N VAL A 180 -9.87 -2.91 7.12
CA VAL A 180 -8.86 -3.36 6.16
C VAL A 180 -9.37 -3.19 4.74
N THR A 181 -8.49 -2.86 3.79
CA THR A 181 -8.87 -2.82 2.37
C THR A 181 -8.88 -4.22 1.75
N GLY A 182 -7.94 -5.05 2.14
CA GLY A 182 -7.90 -6.46 1.82
C GLY A 182 -7.69 -6.80 0.35
N ASP A 183 -7.12 -5.89 -0.45
CA ASP A 183 -6.98 -6.01 -1.90
C ASP A 183 -5.56 -5.80 -2.44
N MET A 184 -4.55 -5.74 -1.55
CA MET A 184 -3.15 -5.49 -1.92
C MET A 184 -2.20 -6.60 -1.43
N PRO A 185 -2.29 -7.83 -1.98
CA PRO A 185 -1.37 -8.90 -1.64
C PRO A 185 0.08 -8.56 -2.03
N PRO A 186 1.07 -9.01 -1.30
CA PRO A 186 1.03 -9.88 -0.12
C PRO A 186 0.88 -9.12 1.21
N ILE A 187 0.70 -7.80 1.17
CA ILE A 187 0.68 -6.94 2.35
C ILE A 187 -0.68 -7.01 3.07
N ASP A 188 -1.77 -6.72 2.36
CA ASP A 188 -3.13 -6.66 2.91
C ASP A 188 -4.09 -7.44 2.00
N TYR A 189 -4.57 -8.58 2.46
CA TYR A 189 -5.41 -9.44 1.64
C TYR A 189 -6.52 -10.12 2.44
N ILE A 190 -7.73 -10.05 1.93
CA ILE A 190 -8.87 -10.86 2.38
C ILE A 190 -9.25 -11.79 1.23
N ALA A 191 -9.10 -13.08 1.47
CA ALA A 191 -9.42 -14.10 0.48
C ALA A 191 -10.94 -14.18 0.22
N PRO A 192 -11.38 -14.80 -0.91
CA PRO A 192 -12.79 -14.93 -1.23
C PRO A 192 -13.63 -15.67 -0.19
N ASP A 193 -13.01 -16.53 0.62
CA ASP A 193 -13.65 -17.22 1.76
C ASP A 193 -13.77 -16.35 3.03
N GLY A 194 -13.27 -15.10 2.97
CA GLY A 194 -13.25 -14.17 4.09
C GLY A 194 -12.06 -14.34 5.04
N SER A 195 -11.13 -15.26 4.77
CA SER A 195 -9.94 -15.43 5.60
C SER A 195 -8.97 -14.26 5.42
N ALA A 196 -8.43 -13.77 6.54
CA ALA A 196 -7.42 -12.73 6.53
C ALA A 196 -6.05 -13.34 6.19
N GLN A 197 -5.31 -12.69 5.32
CA GLN A 197 -4.03 -13.14 4.82
C GLN A 197 -3.07 -11.95 4.70
N GLY A 198 -1.78 -12.25 4.53
CA GLY A 198 -0.76 -11.24 4.31
C GLY A 198 -0.16 -10.63 5.57
N PHE A 199 0.79 -9.75 5.32
CA PHE A 199 1.67 -9.17 6.35
C PHE A 199 0.91 -8.34 7.39
N ASN A 200 -0.04 -7.49 6.95
CA ASN A 200 -0.84 -6.66 7.85
C ASN A 200 -1.67 -7.49 8.82
N ALA A 201 -2.33 -8.54 8.32
CA ALA A 201 -3.07 -9.46 9.16
C ALA A 201 -2.17 -10.17 10.18
N ALA A 202 -0.96 -10.58 9.76
CA ALA A 202 0.01 -11.24 10.62
C ALA A 202 0.52 -10.33 11.75
N ILE A 203 0.85 -9.08 11.44
CA ILE A 203 1.23 -8.08 12.46
C ILE A 203 0.08 -7.86 13.44
N LEU A 204 -1.13 -7.67 12.94
CA LEU A 204 -2.31 -7.44 13.79
C LEU A 204 -2.57 -8.63 14.70
N ALA A 205 -2.44 -9.85 14.21
CA ALA A 205 -2.63 -11.07 15.02
C ALA A 205 -1.58 -11.17 16.15
N GLU A 206 -0.33 -10.78 15.86
CA GLU A 206 0.74 -10.74 16.86
C GLU A 206 0.49 -9.66 17.92
N ILE A 207 0.15 -8.43 17.49
CA ILE A 207 -0.20 -7.33 18.41
C ILE A 207 -1.38 -7.72 19.29
N ALA A 208 -2.47 -8.21 18.69
CA ALA A 208 -3.66 -8.62 19.42
C ALA A 208 -3.35 -9.75 20.41
N GLY A 209 -2.48 -10.70 20.03
CA GLY A 209 -2.00 -11.77 20.90
C GLY A 209 -1.23 -11.26 22.10
N ARG A 210 -0.33 -10.28 21.93
CA ARG A 210 0.44 -9.64 23.02
C ARG A 210 -0.44 -8.84 23.97
N LEU A 211 -1.44 -8.15 23.41
CA LEU A 211 -2.35 -7.30 24.19
C LEU A 211 -3.57 -8.06 24.76
N GLY A 212 -3.77 -9.33 24.43
CA GLY A 212 -4.92 -10.10 24.87
C GLY A 212 -6.24 -9.57 24.31
N LEU A 213 -6.27 -9.11 23.04
CA LEU A 213 -7.44 -8.53 22.39
C LEU A 213 -8.08 -9.51 21.39
N ASN A 214 -9.39 -9.48 21.31
CA ASN A 214 -10.13 -10.09 20.21
C ASN A 214 -10.18 -9.13 19.02
N VAL A 215 -10.17 -9.65 17.80
CA VAL A 215 -10.18 -8.86 16.58
C VAL A 215 -11.42 -9.20 15.75
N LYS A 216 -12.11 -8.15 15.29
CA LYS A 216 -13.15 -8.23 14.27
C LYS A 216 -12.72 -7.41 13.06
N LEU A 217 -12.48 -8.08 11.93
CA LEU A 217 -12.12 -7.41 10.68
C LEU A 217 -13.37 -6.85 9.98
N LEU A 218 -13.20 -5.67 9.38
CA LEU A 218 -14.19 -4.99 8.57
C LEU A 218 -13.55 -4.67 7.22
N ASN A 219 -14.00 -5.34 6.16
CA ASN A 219 -13.51 -5.04 4.81
C ASN A 219 -14.15 -3.77 4.28
N ILE A 220 -13.34 -2.83 3.79
CA ILE A 220 -13.75 -1.49 3.33
C ILE A 220 -13.04 -1.11 2.03
N GLU A 221 -13.61 -0.16 1.28
CA GLU A 221 -12.89 0.53 0.20
C GLU A 221 -11.88 1.53 0.77
N SER A 222 -10.80 1.81 0.04
CA SER A 222 -9.70 2.70 0.48
C SER A 222 -10.19 4.08 0.90
N GLY A 223 -11.10 4.71 0.16
CA GLY A 223 -11.66 6.02 0.48
C GLY A 223 -12.51 6.06 1.75
N ALA A 224 -12.95 4.91 2.29
CA ALA A 224 -13.74 4.84 3.51
C ALA A 224 -12.90 4.90 4.80
N ARG A 225 -11.56 4.81 4.72
CA ARG A 225 -10.66 4.71 5.89
C ARG A 225 -10.91 5.81 6.94
N ALA A 226 -10.93 7.08 6.51
CA ALA A 226 -11.16 8.21 7.41
C ALA A 226 -12.56 8.18 8.07
N SER A 227 -13.60 7.89 7.29
CA SER A 227 -14.98 7.86 7.78
C SER A 227 -15.24 6.70 8.73
N MET A 228 -14.55 5.59 8.61
CA MET A 228 -14.63 4.46 9.54
C MET A 228 -14.14 4.83 10.94
N LEU A 229 -13.03 5.59 11.04
CA LEU A 229 -12.53 6.10 12.31
C LEU A 229 -13.42 7.20 12.88
N SER A 230 -13.74 8.23 12.10
CA SER A 230 -14.50 9.39 12.57
C SER A 230 -15.93 9.04 13.02
N SER A 231 -16.52 7.99 12.45
CA SER A 231 -17.85 7.50 12.84
C SER A 231 -17.85 6.49 14.01
N GLY A 232 -16.65 6.10 14.51
CA GLY A 232 -16.52 5.07 15.55
C GLY A 232 -16.95 3.66 15.09
N ARG A 233 -17.06 3.42 13.78
CA ARG A 233 -17.37 2.10 13.23
C ARG A 233 -16.17 1.16 13.26
N ALA A 234 -14.96 1.71 13.18
CA ALA A 234 -13.70 1.00 13.39
C ALA A 234 -12.89 1.70 14.49
N ASP A 235 -12.18 0.91 15.28
CA ASP A 235 -11.25 1.39 16.31
C ASP A 235 -9.87 1.62 15.71
N VAL A 236 -9.51 0.81 14.71
CA VAL A 236 -8.21 0.80 14.01
C VAL A 236 -8.42 0.67 12.51
N VAL A 237 -7.57 1.33 11.73
CA VAL A 237 -7.54 1.22 10.27
C VAL A 237 -6.10 1.06 9.80
N PHE A 238 -5.86 0.22 8.80
CA PHE A 238 -4.56 0.09 8.13
C PHE A 238 -4.28 1.22 7.12
N TRP A 239 -3.05 1.26 6.61
CA TRP A 239 -2.63 2.05 5.45
C TRP A 239 -2.65 3.56 5.65
N PHE A 240 -2.14 4.05 6.78
CA PHE A 240 -1.83 5.47 6.90
C PHE A 240 -0.34 5.71 6.73
N GLU A 241 -0.01 6.71 5.91
CA GLU A 241 1.36 7.18 5.79
C GLU A 241 1.76 7.95 7.04
N HIS A 242 2.84 7.49 7.69
CA HIS A 242 3.35 8.17 8.88
C HIS A 242 3.92 9.55 8.52
N LYS A 243 3.57 10.55 9.32
CA LYS A 243 3.98 11.94 9.10
C LYS A 243 5.49 12.09 9.25
N ARG A 244 6.15 12.65 8.23
CA ARG A 244 7.57 12.99 8.27
C ARG A 244 7.81 14.42 8.71
N ALA A 245 8.93 14.69 9.39
CA ALA A 245 9.34 16.04 9.72
C ALA A 245 9.68 16.81 8.42
N GLY A 246 8.96 17.91 8.16
CA GLY A 246 9.19 18.78 7.01
C GLY A 246 8.51 18.37 5.71
N GLY A 247 7.73 17.29 5.68
CA GLY A 247 6.99 16.83 4.49
C GLY A 247 5.74 17.67 4.20
N THR A 248 5.39 17.71 2.92
CA THR A 248 4.14 18.25 2.40
C THR A 248 2.93 17.45 2.89
N LYS A 249 1.70 17.88 2.55
CA LYS A 249 0.43 17.24 2.93
C LYS A 249 0.54 15.70 3.02
N HIS A 250 0.21 15.17 4.19
CA HIS A 250 0.18 13.74 4.46
C HIS A 250 -1.20 13.17 4.22
N ASP A 251 -1.27 11.89 3.91
CA ASP A 251 -2.53 11.16 3.73
C ASP A 251 -3.21 10.82 5.07
N VAL A 252 -3.16 11.75 6.02
CA VAL A 252 -3.72 11.58 7.37
C VAL A 252 -4.77 12.66 7.61
N PRO A 253 -6.07 12.28 7.73
CA PRO A 253 -7.15 13.21 8.02
C PRO A 253 -7.04 13.83 9.41
N ASP A 254 -7.72 14.97 9.61
CA ASP A 254 -7.86 15.58 10.91
C ASP A 254 -8.57 14.62 11.89
N GLY A 255 -8.13 14.61 13.15
CA GLY A 255 -8.65 13.74 14.19
C GLY A 255 -8.14 12.30 14.16
N VAL A 256 -7.27 11.95 13.22
CA VAL A 256 -6.57 10.66 13.19
C VAL A 256 -5.20 10.80 13.85
N ILE A 257 -4.92 9.88 14.80
CA ILE A 257 -3.58 9.68 15.36
C ILE A 257 -2.99 8.39 14.79
N LEU A 258 -1.67 8.35 14.67
CA LEU A 258 -0.95 7.23 14.07
C LEU A 258 -0.12 6.48 15.10
N SER A 259 -0.03 5.16 14.94
CA SER A 259 0.95 4.36 15.68
C SER A 259 2.38 4.62 15.20
N GLU A 260 3.35 4.07 15.95
CA GLU A 260 4.69 3.82 15.40
C GLU A 260 4.59 3.11 14.05
N PRO A 261 5.45 3.48 13.07
CA PRO A 261 5.43 2.81 11.78
C PRO A 261 5.88 1.35 11.92
N TYR A 262 5.14 0.46 11.28
CA TYR A 262 5.42 -0.98 11.29
C TYR A 262 6.05 -1.49 9.99
N TYR A 263 5.98 -0.71 8.91
CA TYR A 263 6.55 -1.05 7.60
C TYR A 263 6.98 0.20 6.83
N GLN A 264 7.81 0.02 5.80
CA GLN A 264 8.20 1.10 4.89
C GLN A 264 8.26 0.62 3.44
N PHE A 265 7.94 1.52 2.52
CA PHE A 265 8.24 1.38 1.10
C PHE A 265 9.21 2.49 0.70
N ASP A 266 10.29 2.14 0.04
CA ASP A 266 11.24 3.08 -0.56
C ASP A 266 11.39 2.89 -2.07
N THR A 267 10.73 1.88 -2.62
CA THR A 267 10.72 1.55 -4.03
C THR A 267 9.29 1.34 -4.53
N PHE A 268 9.01 1.90 -5.69
CA PHE A 268 7.72 1.81 -6.38
C PHE A 268 7.95 1.47 -7.84
N TYR A 269 7.11 0.63 -8.41
CA TYR A 269 7.15 0.25 -9.82
C TYR A 269 5.96 0.85 -10.58
N HIS A 270 6.26 1.41 -11.73
CA HIS A 270 5.28 1.68 -12.77
C HIS A 270 5.12 0.44 -13.63
N LEU A 271 3.95 -0.17 -13.59
CA LEU A 271 3.62 -1.36 -14.33
C LEU A 271 2.72 -1.03 -15.51
N LYS A 272 3.00 -1.65 -16.66
CA LYS A 272 2.21 -1.52 -17.88
C LYS A 272 1.93 -2.90 -18.51
N PRO A 273 0.90 -3.02 -19.35
CA PRO A 273 0.71 -4.20 -20.16
C PRO A 273 1.92 -4.46 -21.08
N THR A 274 2.21 -5.73 -21.34
CA THR A 274 3.31 -6.15 -22.24
C THR A 274 2.98 -5.95 -23.72
N LYS A 275 1.71 -5.73 -24.07
CA LYS A 275 1.22 -5.58 -25.45
C LYS A 275 0.57 -4.23 -25.66
#